data_10675d2fd49f7243c111e6a9d18d8848
#
_entry.id   10675d2fd49f7243c111e6a9d18d8848
#
_cell.length_a   1.000
_cell.length_b   1.000
_cell.length_c   1.000
_cell.angle_alpha   90.00
_cell.angle_beta   90.00
_cell.angle_gamma   90.00
#
_symmetry.space_group_name_H-M   'P 1'
#
loop_
_entity.id
_entity.type
_entity.pdbx_description
1 polymer ?
#
loop_
_entity_poly.entity_id
_entity_poly.type
_entity_poly.pdbx_seq_one_letter_code
_entity_poly.pdbx_strand_id
1 'polypeptide(L)'
;MDKLRKVGLSALAGSLAMFSAHADVSLTGSGEFTYTNSGGTSDDTGNPYGLSHTISVTGTGEMDNGWSYSVFTGFAGQDLATDSNSLKITMGDMGTFSFDQGVGIAGINTLKNEVPTAYEEAGHGVSGSGNSLNGAGNTSVLGYASPSYGGLSLSLAYHPSVSSTSSQAGGTSGAGETSSNVNYAITYAPSMIEGLTLAYGSSKTEVMSAATANDDTEMTMAINYVNGALSVGYQVSEVQSGAAGANGNNVEEF
;
A
#
# COMPACT_ATOMS: atom_id res chain seq x y z
N MET A 1 29.74 -17.30 20.59
CA MET A 1 28.79 -16.61 19.72
C MET A 1 28.88 -17.02 18.24
N ASP A 2 30.02 -17.49 17.74
CA ASP A 2 30.18 -17.86 16.32
C ASP A 2 29.45 -19.12 15.86
N LYS A 3 29.21 -20.06 16.76
CA LYS A 3 28.49 -21.30 16.39
C LYS A 3 26.99 -21.09 16.13
N LEU A 4 26.36 -20.17 16.85
CA LEU A 4 24.94 -19.81 16.65
C LEU A 4 24.72 -19.03 15.34
N ARG A 5 25.67 -18.16 14.97
CA ARG A 5 25.63 -17.47 13.67
C ARG A 5 25.79 -18.44 12.49
N LYS A 6 26.68 -19.41 12.61
CA LYS A 6 26.88 -20.43 11.56
C LYS A 6 25.67 -21.34 11.41
N VAL A 7 25.01 -21.71 12.51
CA VAL A 7 23.77 -22.51 12.48
C VAL A 7 22.61 -21.72 11.87
N GLY A 8 22.48 -20.42 12.20
CA GLY A 8 21.47 -19.55 11.61
C GLY A 8 21.64 -19.37 10.10
N LEU A 9 22.88 -19.16 9.63
CA LEU A 9 23.16 -19.03 8.20
C LEU A 9 22.95 -20.35 7.44
N SER A 10 23.31 -21.49 8.03
CA SER A 10 23.11 -22.80 7.40
C SER A 10 21.63 -23.22 7.40
N ALA A 11 20.85 -22.85 8.41
CA ALA A 11 19.41 -23.07 8.43
C ALA A 11 18.69 -22.22 7.37
N LEU A 12 19.10 -20.95 7.20
CA LEU A 12 18.57 -20.09 6.16
C LEU A 12 18.95 -20.57 4.76
N ALA A 13 20.20 -20.96 4.53
CA ALA A 13 20.65 -21.53 3.27
C ALA A 13 19.98 -22.90 2.99
N GLY A 14 19.76 -23.70 4.02
CA GLY A 14 19.05 -24.98 3.91
C GLY A 14 17.56 -24.83 3.61
N SER A 15 16.91 -23.82 4.18
CA SER A 15 15.50 -23.53 3.88
C SER A 15 15.32 -23.00 2.45
N LEU A 16 16.25 -22.19 1.95
CA LEU A 16 16.25 -21.74 0.55
C LEU A 16 16.50 -22.89 -0.45
N ALA A 17 17.25 -23.92 -0.05
CA ALA A 17 17.50 -25.09 -0.90
C ALA A 17 16.34 -26.11 -0.93
N MET A 18 15.36 -26.00 -0.04
CA MET A 18 14.19 -26.89 0.02
C MET A 18 13.01 -26.41 -0.83
N PHE A 19 13.08 -25.19 -1.38
CA PHE A 19 12.12 -24.78 -2.39
C PHE A 19 12.38 -25.52 -3.69
N SER A 20 11.33 -26.09 -4.26
CA SER A 20 11.39 -26.82 -5.55
C SER A 20 12.10 -25.97 -6.61
N ALA A 21 12.60 -26.60 -7.66
CA ALA A 21 13.44 -26.04 -8.72
C ALA A 21 12.89 -24.81 -9.48
N HIS A 22 11.79 -24.21 -9.01
CA HIS A 22 11.08 -23.07 -9.59
C HIS A 22 10.92 -21.88 -8.61
N ALA A 23 11.63 -21.87 -7.49
CA ALA A 23 11.60 -20.72 -6.58
C ALA A 23 12.72 -19.75 -6.92
N ASP A 24 12.37 -18.53 -7.27
CA ASP A 24 13.32 -17.45 -7.54
C ASP A 24 13.36 -16.46 -6.36
N VAL A 25 14.56 -15.99 -6.04
CA VAL A 25 14.76 -14.90 -5.08
C VAL A 25 15.43 -13.74 -5.79
N SER A 26 14.76 -12.59 -5.81
CA SER A 26 15.31 -11.36 -6.34
C SER A 26 15.64 -10.38 -5.21
N LEU A 27 16.73 -9.66 -5.39
CA LEU A 27 17.14 -8.53 -4.57
C LEU A 27 17.11 -7.29 -5.43
N THR A 28 16.37 -6.27 -5.01
CA THR A 28 16.29 -4.99 -5.70
C THR A 28 16.63 -3.86 -4.74
N GLY A 29 17.12 -2.74 -5.28
CA GLY A 29 17.42 -1.56 -4.49
C GLY A 29 17.19 -0.32 -5.30
N SER A 30 16.79 0.76 -4.64
CA SER A 30 16.65 2.10 -5.22
C SER A 30 17.27 3.13 -4.30
N GLY A 31 17.73 4.24 -4.89
CA GLY A 31 18.19 5.41 -4.17
C GLY A 31 17.65 6.66 -4.86
N GLU A 32 17.15 7.59 -4.08
CA GLU A 32 16.62 8.85 -4.56
C GLU A 32 17.30 10.01 -3.84
N PHE A 33 17.86 10.91 -4.60
CA PHE A 33 18.44 12.17 -4.10
C PHE A 33 17.48 13.30 -4.39
N THR A 34 17.09 14.04 -3.35
CA THR A 34 16.19 15.19 -3.46
C THR A 34 16.90 16.48 -3.09
N TYR A 35 16.49 17.54 -3.78
CA TYR A 35 16.83 18.90 -3.42
C TYR A 35 15.53 19.71 -3.29
N THR A 36 15.27 20.22 -2.10
CA THR A 36 14.07 21.01 -1.82
C THR A 36 14.44 22.46 -1.60
N ASN A 37 13.79 23.36 -2.33
CA ASN A 37 13.89 24.80 -2.12
C ASN A 37 12.52 25.34 -1.71
N SER A 38 12.37 25.65 -0.43
CA SER A 38 11.14 26.23 0.09
C SER A 38 11.26 27.75 0.11
N GLY A 39 10.49 28.43 -0.72
CA GLY A 39 10.34 29.89 -0.66
C GLY A 39 9.23 30.26 0.34
N GLY A 40 9.53 31.07 1.32
CA GLY A 40 8.57 31.53 2.33
C GLY A 40 9.19 32.51 3.32
N THR A 41 8.37 33.08 4.19
CA THR A 41 8.77 34.07 5.21
C THR A 41 9.46 33.46 6.45
N SER A 42 9.63 32.15 6.52
CA SER A 42 10.43 31.50 7.56
C SER A 42 11.78 31.12 6.95
N ASP A 43 12.79 31.84 7.38
CA ASP A 43 14.19 31.66 6.96
C ASP A 43 14.86 30.38 7.46
N ASP A 44 14.10 29.43 7.98
CA ASP A 44 14.60 28.12 8.40
C ASP A 44 14.58 27.14 7.23
N THR A 45 15.44 27.39 6.29
CA THR A 45 15.85 26.38 5.34
C THR A 45 16.80 25.41 6.07
N GLY A 46 16.27 24.34 6.61
CA GLY A 46 17.09 23.21 7.06
C GLY A 46 17.99 22.70 5.94
N ASN A 47 18.58 21.53 6.09
CA ASN A 47 19.34 20.91 5.02
C ASN A 47 18.46 20.67 3.78
N PRO A 48 18.72 21.31 2.63
CA PRO A 48 17.90 21.15 1.43
C PRO A 48 18.09 19.81 0.72
N TYR A 49 19.09 19.03 1.14
CA TYR A 49 19.44 17.77 0.49
C TYR A 49 18.84 16.59 1.24
N GLY A 50 18.13 15.74 0.53
CA GLY A 50 17.59 14.47 1.02
C GLY A 50 18.18 13.29 0.25
N LEU A 51 18.34 12.17 0.94
CA LEU A 51 18.67 10.88 0.35
C LEU A 51 17.73 9.85 0.94
N SER A 52 16.93 9.26 0.10
CA SER A 52 16.13 8.07 0.42
C SER A 52 16.71 6.86 -0.29
N HIS A 53 16.66 5.71 0.34
CA HIS A 53 17.04 4.44 -0.27
C HIS A 53 16.20 3.31 0.27
N THR A 54 15.95 2.33 -0.59
CA THR A 54 15.25 1.10 -0.23
C THR A 54 16.00 -0.11 -0.76
N ILE A 55 15.90 -1.21 -0.05
CA ILE A 55 16.32 -2.54 -0.49
C ILE A 55 15.13 -3.46 -0.29
N SER A 56 14.84 -4.32 -1.25
CA SER A 56 13.78 -5.30 -1.09
C SER A 56 14.21 -6.69 -1.56
N VAL A 57 13.67 -7.69 -0.89
CA VAL A 57 13.82 -9.10 -1.22
C VAL A 57 12.45 -9.65 -1.60
N THR A 58 12.39 -10.30 -2.75
CA THR A 58 11.17 -10.97 -3.21
C THR A 58 11.49 -12.42 -3.52
N GLY A 59 10.78 -13.33 -2.86
CA GLY A 59 10.78 -14.75 -3.17
C GLY A 59 9.52 -15.11 -3.94
N THR A 60 9.65 -15.79 -5.07
CA THR A 60 8.51 -16.28 -5.86
C THR A 60 8.61 -17.78 -6.09
N GLY A 61 7.48 -18.42 -6.28
CA GLY A 61 7.43 -19.84 -6.61
C GLY A 61 6.05 -20.29 -7.05
N GLU A 62 5.95 -21.55 -7.37
CA GLU A 62 4.74 -22.21 -7.85
C GLU A 62 4.33 -23.32 -6.88
N MET A 63 3.03 -23.47 -6.67
CA MET A 63 2.45 -24.54 -5.85
C MET A 63 2.05 -25.72 -6.74
N ASP A 64 1.94 -26.91 -6.16
CA ASP A 64 1.60 -28.15 -6.88
C ASP A 64 0.26 -28.10 -7.65
N ASN A 65 -0.63 -27.18 -7.24
CA ASN A 65 -1.91 -26.95 -7.90
C ASN A 65 -1.85 -25.92 -9.05
N GLY A 66 -0.66 -25.45 -9.43
CA GLY A 66 -0.45 -24.44 -10.48
C GLY A 66 -0.67 -23.01 -10.04
N TRP A 67 -0.91 -22.75 -8.75
CA TRP A 67 -0.94 -21.39 -8.22
C TRP A 67 0.47 -20.87 -8.00
N SER A 68 0.67 -19.58 -8.19
CA SER A 68 1.94 -18.94 -7.85
C SER A 68 1.86 -18.17 -6.54
N TYR A 69 2.99 -18.03 -5.87
CA TYR A 69 3.10 -17.19 -4.69
C TYR A 69 4.26 -16.21 -4.82
N SER A 70 4.15 -15.10 -4.10
CA SER A 70 5.22 -14.12 -3.94
C SER A 70 5.25 -13.65 -2.49
N VAL A 71 6.44 -13.66 -1.90
CA VAL A 71 6.71 -13.11 -0.56
C VAL A 71 7.67 -11.95 -0.74
N PHE A 72 7.29 -10.79 -0.26
CA PHE A 72 8.05 -9.55 -0.35
C PHE A 72 8.43 -9.05 1.04
N THR A 73 9.64 -8.54 1.18
CA THR A 73 10.10 -7.77 2.34
C THR A 73 10.89 -6.57 1.86
N GLY A 74 10.44 -5.38 2.28
CA GLY A 74 11.10 -4.10 2.05
C GLY A 74 11.85 -3.61 3.28
N PHE A 75 12.98 -2.97 3.04
CA PHE A 75 13.82 -2.31 4.04
C PHE A 75 14.04 -0.87 3.58
N ALA A 76 13.81 0.08 4.46
CA ALA A 76 13.95 1.50 4.16
C ALA A 76 14.68 2.25 5.27
N GLY A 77 15.08 3.48 4.96
CA GLY A 77 15.75 4.37 5.89
C GLY A 77 17.23 4.02 6.13
N GLN A 78 17.90 4.87 6.90
CA GLN A 78 19.35 4.77 7.15
C GLN A 78 19.73 3.48 7.89
N ASP A 79 18.80 2.96 8.70
CA ASP A 79 19.04 1.76 9.51
C ASP A 79 18.66 0.48 8.78
N LEU A 80 18.14 0.55 7.56
CA LEU A 80 17.56 -0.58 6.81
C LEU A 80 16.58 -1.37 7.68
N ALA A 81 15.72 -0.65 8.39
CA ALA A 81 14.67 -1.28 9.16
C ALA A 81 13.65 -1.93 8.22
N THR A 82 13.01 -2.99 8.68
CA THR A 82 11.89 -3.59 7.94
C THR A 82 10.78 -2.56 7.85
N ASP A 83 10.45 -2.19 6.62
CA ASP A 83 9.44 -1.20 6.30
C ASP A 83 8.10 -1.87 6.01
N SER A 84 8.12 -2.86 5.14
CA SER A 84 6.90 -3.48 4.64
C SER A 84 7.10 -4.96 4.28
N ASN A 85 6.02 -5.73 4.40
CA ASN A 85 5.99 -7.14 4.01
C ASN A 85 4.68 -7.46 3.30
N SER A 86 4.72 -8.42 2.38
CA SER A 86 3.50 -8.98 1.83
C SER A 86 3.66 -10.43 1.39
N LEU A 87 2.54 -11.14 1.40
CA LEU A 87 2.36 -12.43 0.75
C LEU A 87 1.26 -12.27 -0.29
N LYS A 88 1.50 -12.72 -1.51
CA LYS A 88 0.49 -12.84 -2.57
C LYS A 88 0.39 -14.29 -3.02
N ILE A 89 -0.83 -14.74 -3.26
CA ILE A 89 -1.14 -16.05 -3.85
C ILE A 89 -2.03 -15.78 -5.07
N THR A 90 -1.48 -16.01 -6.25
CA THR A 90 -2.20 -15.86 -7.52
C THR A 90 -2.81 -17.18 -7.93
N MET A 91 -4.13 -17.21 -8.05
CA MET A 91 -4.96 -18.41 -8.22
C MET A 91 -5.49 -18.55 -9.66
N GLY A 92 -4.70 -18.12 -10.65
CA GLY A 92 -5.13 -18.10 -12.05
C GLY A 92 -6.33 -17.18 -12.27
N ASP A 93 -7.35 -17.71 -12.93
CA ASP A 93 -8.58 -16.95 -13.24
C ASP A 93 -9.44 -16.61 -12.02
N MET A 94 -9.08 -17.09 -10.85
CA MET A 94 -9.77 -16.75 -9.59
C MET A 94 -9.21 -15.48 -8.91
N GLY A 95 -8.20 -14.86 -9.48
CA GLY A 95 -7.60 -13.64 -8.93
C GLY A 95 -6.46 -13.89 -7.94
N THR A 96 -6.17 -12.88 -7.13
CA THR A 96 -5.04 -12.89 -6.20
C THR A 96 -5.52 -12.61 -4.79
N PHE A 97 -5.21 -13.52 -3.88
CA PHE A 97 -5.28 -13.28 -2.44
C PHE A 97 -3.98 -12.67 -1.94
N SER A 98 -4.08 -11.74 -1.01
CA SER A 98 -2.89 -11.12 -0.40
C SER A 98 -3.03 -10.97 1.12
N PHE A 99 -1.89 -11.02 1.79
CA PHE A 99 -1.71 -10.53 3.14
C PHE A 99 -0.68 -9.41 3.10
N ASP A 100 -1.04 -8.25 3.61
CA ASP A 100 -0.28 -7.01 3.48
C ASP A 100 0.09 -6.43 4.83
N GLN A 101 1.34 -6.02 4.95
CA GLN A 101 1.89 -5.32 6.11
C GLN A 101 2.71 -4.12 5.61
N GLY A 102 2.05 -3.06 5.20
CA GLY A 102 2.69 -1.79 4.84
C GLY A 102 2.96 -1.56 3.36
N VAL A 103 2.62 -2.50 2.47
CA VAL A 103 2.86 -2.33 1.02
C VAL A 103 1.72 -1.56 0.34
N GLY A 104 0.48 -1.65 0.87
CA GLY A 104 -0.69 -0.97 0.28
C GLY A 104 -1.21 -1.63 -1.00
N ILE A 105 -1.19 -2.96 -1.08
CA ILE A 105 -1.48 -3.73 -2.31
C ILE A 105 -2.95 -4.13 -2.48
N ALA A 106 -3.83 -3.68 -1.61
CA ALA A 106 -5.24 -4.09 -1.64
C ALA A 106 -6.19 -2.92 -1.32
N GLY A 107 -7.42 -3.04 -1.82
CA GLY A 107 -8.50 -2.11 -1.57
C GLY A 107 -8.23 -0.70 -2.09
N ILE A 108 -8.72 0.30 -1.37
CA ILE A 108 -8.61 1.72 -1.74
C ILE A 108 -7.15 2.21 -1.83
N ASN A 109 -6.23 1.56 -1.10
CA ASN A 109 -4.81 1.93 -1.14
C ASN A 109 -4.18 1.75 -2.52
N THR A 110 -4.76 0.91 -3.38
CA THR A 110 -4.32 0.77 -4.76
C THR A 110 -4.60 2.00 -5.62
N LEU A 111 -5.42 2.94 -5.12
CA LEU A 111 -5.82 4.15 -5.84
C LEU A 111 -5.14 5.43 -5.30
N LYS A 112 -4.08 5.31 -4.52
CA LYS A 112 -3.41 6.48 -3.93
C LYS A 112 -2.82 7.42 -4.97
N ASN A 113 -2.34 6.89 -6.09
CA ASN A 113 -1.55 7.63 -7.09
C ASN A 113 -2.08 7.32 -8.50
N GLU A 114 -3.36 7.60 -8.74
CA GLU A 114 -3.99 7.31 -10.03
C GLU A 114 -3.71 8.37 -11.09
N VAL A 115 -3.35 9.59 -10.69
CA VAL A 115 -3.02 10.66 -11.61
C VAL A 115 -1.51 10.80 -11.81
N PRO A 116 -1.06 11.29 -12.97
CA PRO A 116 0.35 11.55 -13.21
C PRO A 116 0.86 12.62 -12.25
N THR A 117 1.91 12.32 -11.52
CA THR A 117 2.58 13.25 -10.60
C THR A 117 4.06 13.38 -10.94
N ALA A 118 4.64 14.54 -10.62
CA ALA A 118 6.07 14.75 -10.81
C ALA A 118 6.91 14.06 -9.73
N TYR A 119 6.35 13.89 -8.53
CA TYR A 119 7.02 13.32 -7.37
C TYR A 119 5.97 12.85 -6.37
N GLU A 120 5.95 11.54 -6.06
CA GLU A 120 4.96 10.91 -5.16
C GLU A 120 3.50 11.36 -5.46
N GLU A 121 2.71 11.67 -4.42
CA GLU A 121 1.35 12.17 -4.60
C GLU A 121 1.35 13.63 -5.08
N ALA A 122 0.33 14.00 -5.83
CA ALA A 122 0.09 15.40 -6.20
C ALA A 122 -0.08 16.26 -4.93
N GLY A 123 0.47 17.43 -4.95
CA GLY A 123 0.46 18.31 -3.78
C GLY A 123 1.50 17.99 -2.72
N HIS A 124 2.38 17.00 -2.93
CA HIS A 124 3.50 16.71 -2.03
C HIS A 124 4.35 17.95 -1.80
N GLY A 125 4.53 18.34 -0.55
CA GLY A 125 5.26 19.55 -0.17
C GLY A 125 4.42 20.83 -0.17
N VAL A 126 3.13 20.77 -0.54
CA VAL A 126 2.20 21.88 -0.38
C VAL A 126 1.49 21.76 0.98
N SER A 127 1.58 22.78 1.80
CA SER A 127 0.96 22.77 3.13
C SER A 127 -0.56 22.56 3.04
N GLY A 128 -1.08 21.54 3.71
CA GLY A 128 -2.51 21.28 3.85
C GLY A 128 -3.11 20.38 2.78
N SER A 129 -2.34 19.95 1.80
CA SER A 129 -2.77 18.98 0.81
C SER A 129 -2.03 17.67 1.02
N GLY A 130 -2.47 16.82 1.87
CA GLY A 130 -2.01 15.44 1.94
C GLY A 130 -3.04 14.56 1.28
N ASN A 131 -2.65 13.72 0.36
CA ASN A 131 -3.47 12.57 0.05
C ASN A 131 -3.58 11.73 1.33
N SER A 132 -4.74 11.75 1.92
CA SER A 132 -4.96 11.12 3.22
C SER A 132 -5.58 9.75 3.11
N LEU A 133 -5.71 9.18 1.90
CA LEU A 133 -6.21 7.82 1.75
C LEU A 133 -5.30 6.86 2.48
N ASN A 134 -5.82 6.21 3.48
CA ASN A 134 -5.10 5.26 4.32
C ASN A 134 -5.74 3.87 4.30
N GLY A 135 -7.00 3.79 3.91
CA GLY A 135 -7.75 2.55 3.88
C GLY A 135 -7.71 1.83 5.23
N ALA A 136 -7.33 0.57 5.19
CA ALA A 136 -7.19 -0.24 6.39
C ALA A 136 -5.92 0.06 7.21
N GLY A 137 -5.16 1.09 6.87
CA GLY A 137 -3.82 1.29 7.43
C GLY A 137 -2.80 0.29 6.86
N ASN A 138 -1.64 0.24 7.48
CA ASN A 138 -0.48 -0.46 6.92
C ASN A 138 -0.14 -1.77 7.65
N THR A 139 -1.05 -2.37 8.40
CA THR A 139 -0.70 -3.56 9.20
C THR A 139 -1.77 -4.64 9.13
N SER A 140 -1.36 -5.85 8.75
CA SER A 140 -2.20 -7.06 8.84
C SER A 140 -3.51 -7.00 8.04
N VAL A 141 -3.43 -6.55 6.80
CA VAL A 141 -4.56 -6.42 5.87
C VAL A 141 -4.70 -7.68 5.03
N LEU A 142 -5.88 -8.27 5.02
CA LEU A 142 -6.26 -9.31 4.08
C LEU A 142 -6.82 -8.66 2.82
N GLY A 143 -6.28 -9.02 1.66
CA GLY A 143 -6.67 -8.47 0.38
C GLY A 143 -7.10 -9.53 -0.62
N TYR A 144 -7.94 -9.09 -1.55
CA TYR A 144 -8.28 -9.85 -2.74
C TYR A 144 -8.36 -8.91 -3.94
N ALA A 145 -7.73 -9.31 -5.04
CA ALA A 145 -7.83 -8.64 -6.33
C ALA A 145 -8.43 -9.59 -7.37
N SER A 146 -9.50 -9.16 -8.03
CA SER A 146 -10.10 -9.94 -9.11
C SER A 146 -9.23 -9.90 -10.37
N PRO A 147 -9.36 -10.88 -11.27
CA PRO A 147 -8.95 -10.69 -12.65
C PRO A 147 -9.73 -9.55 -13.29
N SER A 148 -9.22 -9.03 -14.41
CA SER A 148 -9.95 -8.05 -15.21
C SER A 148 -10.98 -8.73 -16.12
N TYR A 149 -12.23 -8.32 -16.02
CA TYR A 149 -13.32 -8.80 -16.85
C TYR A 149 -13.87 -7.65 -17.71
N GLY A 150 -13.57 -7.66 -19.01
CA GLY A 150 -13.98 -6.57 -19.90
C GLY A 150 -13.43 -5.21 -19.54
N GLY A 151 -12.24 -5.16 -18.92
CA GLY A 151 -11.62 -3.95 -18.42
C GLY A 151 -12.02 -3.58 -16.98
N LEU A 152 -12.97 -4.28 -16.37
CA LEU A 152 -13.37 -4.05 -14.98
C LEU A 152 -12.56 -4.92 -14.02
N SER A 153 -12.00 -4.32 -12.97
CA SER A 153 -11.28 -5.00 -11.89
C SER A 153 -11.77 -4.54 -10.53
N LEU A 154 -11.75 -5.43 -9.55
CA LEU A 154 -12.15 -5.19 -8.18
C LEU A 154 -10.98 -5.52 -7.24
N SER A 155 -10.70 -4.65 -6.28
CA SER A 155 -9.80 -4.91 -5.16
C SER A 155 -10.54 -4.74 -3.85
N LEU A 156 -10.43 -5.71 -2.96
CA LEU A 156 -11.05 -5.71 -1.63
C LEU A 156 -9.95 -5.76 -0.57
N ALA A 157 -10.16 -5.09 0.55
CA ALA A 157 -9.30 -5.18 1.71
C ALA A 157 -10.11 -5.24 3.00
N TYR A 158 -9.63 -6.04 3.94
CA TYR A 158 -10.19 -6.18 5.28
C TYR A 158 -9.09 -6.17 6.33
N HIS A 159 -9.23 -5.30 7.30
CA HIS A 159 -8.35 -5.24 8.47
C HIS A 159 -9.19 -5.50 9.73
N PRO A 160 -8.97 -6.61 10.44
CA PRO A 160 -9.79 -6.97 11.58
C PRO A 160 -9.61 -6.07 12.81
N SER A 161 -8.48 -5.38 12.90
CA SER A 161 -8.19 -4.48 14.03
C SER A 161 -7.11 -3.46 13.66
N VAL A 162 -7.49 -2.24 13.35
CA VAL A 162 -6.57 -1.15 12.96
C VAL A 162 -5.70 -0.63 14.11
N SER A 163 -6.00 -1.00 15.34
CA SER A 163 -5.23 -0.60 16.53
C SER A 163 -4.21 -1.64 16.98
N SER A 164 -4.16 -2.82 16.34
CA SER A 164 -3.21 -3.86 16.68
C SER A 164 -1.91 -3.72 15.92
N THR A 165 -0.79 -3.86 16.62
CA THR A 165 0.51 -4.04 15.97
C THR A 165 0.61 -5.47 15.43
N SER A 166 1.03 -5.61 14.18
CA SER A 166 1.31 -6.92 13.61
C SER A 166 2.54 -7.55 14.27
N SER A 167 2.45 -8.83 14.57
CA SER A 167 3.60 -9.63 14.97
C SER A 167 3.67 -10.91 14.14
N GLN A 168 4.82 -11.59 14.16
CA GLN A 168 4.98 -12.86 13.46
C GLN A 168 4.03 -13.96 13.98
N ALA A 169 3.52 -13.83 15.18
CA ALA A 169 2.63 -14.79 15.83
C ALA A 169 1.15 -14.37 15.82
N GLY A 170 0.81 -13.36 15.01
CA GLY A 170 -0.48 -12.71 15.06
C GLY A 170 -0.52 -11.57 16.09
N GLY A 171 -1.39 -10.59 15.86
CA GLY A 171 -1.54 -9.46 16.76
C GLY A 171 -2.15 -9.89 18.08
N THR A 172 -1.57 -9.47 19.20
CA THR A 172 -2.28 -9.50 20.46
C THR A 172 -3.08 -8.21 20.56
N SER A 173 -4.38 -8.33 20.72
CA SER A 173 -5.20 -7.18 21.10
C SER A 173 -4.66 -6.61 22.42
N GLY A 174 -4.14 -5.39 22.38
CA GLY A 174 -4.05 -4.60 23.60
C GLY A 174 -5.46 -4.47 24.21
N ALA A 175 -5.54 -4.33 25.50
CA ALA A 175 -6.81 -4.03 26.17
C ALA A 175 -7.25 -2.60 25.75
N GLY A 176 -7.88 -2.48 24.61
CA GLY A 176 -8.36 -1.25 24.00
C GLY A 176 -9.22 -1.60 22.80
N GLU A 177 -10.21 -0.83 22.60
CA GLU A 177 -11.23 -0.98 21.59
C GLU A 177 -10.61 -1.16 20.20
N THR A 178 -10.99 -2.23 19.54
CA THR A 178 -10.51 -2.61 18.23
C THR A 178 -11.45 -2.05 17.17
N SER A 179 -10.91 -1.22 16.28
CA SER A 179 -11.63 -0.77 15.10
C SER A 179 -11.32 -1.71 13.95
N SER A 180 -12.32 -2.15 13.21
CA SER A 180 -12.14 -2.90 11.97
C SER A 180 -12.28 -1.98 10.77
N ASN A 181 -11.62 -2.31 9.65
CA ASN A 181 -11.79 -1.59 8.41
C ASN A 181 -12.17 -2.55 7.28
N VAL A 182 -13.09 -2.10 6.45
CA VAL A 182 -13.44 -2.73 5.17
C VAL A 182 -13.34 -1.67 4.10
N ASN A 183 -12.61 -1.97 3.05
CA ASN A 183 -12.50 -1.06 1.92
C ASN A 183 -12.41 -1.80 0.58
N TYR A 184 -12.68 -1.06 -0.50
CA TYR A 184 -12.60 -1.59 -1.84
C TYR A 184 -12.20 -0.53 -2.85
N ALA A 185 -11.68 -1.00 -3.99
CA ALA A 185 -11.42 -0.22 -5.18
C ALA A 185 -11.99 -0.93 -6.40
N ILE A 186 -12.53 -0.14 -7.32
CA ILE A 186 -13.01 -0.59 -8.62
C ILE A 186 -12.26 0.23 -9.67
N THR A 187 -11.66 -0.44 -10.65
CA THR A 187 -11.04 0.21 -11.80
C THR A 187 -11.69 -0.29 -13.07
N TYR A 188 -11.87 0.63 -14.03
CA TYR A 188 -12.43 0.31 -15.33
C TYR A 188 -11.61 0.93 -16.45
N ALA A 189 -11.02 0.07 -17.27
CA ALA A 189 -10.26 0.44 -18.46
C ALA A 189 -11.00 -0.08 -19.71
N PRO A 190 -11.90 0.73 -20.30
CA PRO A 190 -12.72 0.29 -21.45
C PRO A 190 -11.85 0.07 -22.69
N SER A 191 -11.98 -1.08 -23.32
CA SER A 191 -11.24 -1.39 -24.56
C SER A 191 -11.59 -0.50 -25.75
N MET A 192 -12.73 0.19 -25.70
CA MET A 192 -13.18 1.12 -26.74
C MET A 192 -12.39 2.44 -26.74
N ILE A 193 -11.79 2.83 -25.61
CA ILE A 193 -11.02 4.06 -25.45
C ILE A 193 -9.67 3.65 -24.85
N GLU A 194 -8.74 3.38 -25.74
CA GLU A 194 -7.38 3.01 -25.34
C GLU A 194 -6.75 4.10 -24.47
N GLY A 195 -6.15 3.70 -23.36
CA GLY A 195 -5.49 4.60 -22.42
C GLY A 195 -6.39 5.27 -21.40
N LEU A 196 -7.72 5.10 -21.46
CA LEU A 196 -8.63 5.61 -20.44
C LEU A 196 -8.70 4.65 -19.27
N THR A 197 -8.58 5.18 -18.05
CA THR A 197 -8.85 4.47 -16.79
C THR A 197 -9.78 5.32 -15.93
N LEU A 198 -10.80 4.68 -15.41
CA LEU A 198 -11.71 5.24 -14.41
C LEU A 198 -11.52 4.45 -13.11
N ALA A 199 -11.45 5.13 -11.97
CA ALA A 199 -11.28 4.49 -10.69
C ALA A 199 -12.27 5.04 -9.65
N TYR A 200 -12.69 4.18 -8.76
CA TYR A 200 -13.51 4.53 -7.60
C TYR A 200 -13.11 3.65 -6.41
N GLY A 201 -12.96 4.25 -5.23
CA GLY A 201 -12.67 3.54 -4.01
C GLY A 201 -13.46 4.07 -2.82
N SER A 202 -13.73 3.20 -1.87
CA SER A 202 -14.36 3.55 -0.61
C SER A 202 -13.79 2.73 0.54
N SER A 203 -13.67 3.35 1.70
CA SER A 203 -13.17 2.76 2.94
C SER A 203 -14.09 3.16 4.10
N LYS A 204 -14.29 2.23 5.00
CA LYS A 204 -15.00 2.45 6.25
C LYS A 204 -14.26 1.79 7.40
N THR A 205 -13.91 2.60 8.40
CA THR A 205 -13.35 2.13 9.66
C THR A 205 -14.42 2.27 10.74
N GLU A 206 -14.82 1.15 11.34
CA GLU A 206 -15.73 1.13 12.47
C GLU A 206 -14.97 1.52 13.74
N VAL A 207 -15.38 2.61 14.38
CA VAL A 207 -14.80 3.09 15.63
C VAL A 207 -15.60 2.52 16.79
N MET A 208 -15.01 1.58 17.52
CA MET A 208 -15.71 0.87 18.62
C MET A 208 -15.66 1.60 19.98
N SER A 209 -15.07 2.77 20.05
CA SER A 209 -14.55 3.32 21.29
C SER A 209 -15.39 4.38 22.01
N ALA A 210 -16.34 5.02 21.44
CA ALA A 210 -17.05 6.05 22.19
C ALA A 210 -18.52 6.17 21.81
N ALA A 211 -19.35 6.38 22.80
CA ALA A 211 -20.79 6.63 22.63
C ALA A 211 -21.12 7.85 21.73
N THR A 212 -20.12 8.53 21.20
CA THR A 212 -20.22 9.75 20.36
C THR A 212 -19.32 9.74 19.13
N ALA A 213 -18.56 8.68 18.88
CA ALA A 213 -17.73 8.57 17.66
C ALA A 213 -18.57 7.99 16.52
N ASN A 214 -18.52 8.63 15.37
CA ASN A 214 -19.00 8.05 14.12
C ASN A 214 -17.88 7.24 13.48
N ASP A 215 -18.20 6.45 12.46
CA ASP A 215 -17.21 5.73 11.69
C ASP A 215 -16.36 6.69 10.85
N ASP A 216 -15.07 6.40 10.69
CA ASP A 216 -14.22 7.09 9.73
C ASP A 216 -14.51 6.56 8.33
N THR A 217 -14.63 7.45 7.35
CA THR A 217 -14.87 7.07 5.96
C THR A 217 -13.91 7.78 5.01
N GLU A 218 -13.52 7.07 3.96
CA GLU A 218 -12.73 7.61 2.87
C GLU A 218 -13.38 7.26 1.54
N MET A 219 -13.25 8.14 0.57
CA MET A 219 -13.72 7.94 -0.79
C MET A 219 -12.74 8.57 -1.76
N THR A 220 -12.55 7.94 -2.90
CA THR A 220 -11.78 8.50 -4.01
C THR A 220 -12.40 8.20 -5.35
N MET A 221 -12.28 9.12 -6.28
CA MET A 221 -12.62 8.94 -7.69
C MET A 221 -11.50 9.51 -8.54
N ALA A 222 -11.12 8.77 -9.59
CA ALA A 222 -10.11 9.23 -10.52
C ALA A 222 -10.50 8.93 -11.97
N ILE A 223 -10.04 9.80 -12.86
CA ILE A 223 -10.01 9.59 -14.29
C ILE A 223 -8.60 9.85 -14.77
N ASN A 224 -8.04 8.93 -15.52
CA ASN A 224 -6.72 9.06 -16.12
C ASN A 224 -6.76 8.67 -17.60
N TYR A 225 -6.08 9.43 -18.44
CA TYR A 225 -5.97 9.18 -19.86
C TYR A 225 -4.52 9.25 -20.31
N VAL A 226 -4.02 8.18 -20.91
CA VAL A 226 -2.65 8.06 -21.42
C VAL A 226 -2.69 7.82 -22.92
N ASN A 227 -2.01 8.68 -23.69
CA ASN A 227 -1.87 8.51 -25.13
C ASN A 227 -0.43 8.86 -25.57
N GLY A 228 0.37 7.84 -25.83
CA GLY A 228 1.78 8.01 -26.15
C GLY A 228 2.56 8.68 -25.00
N ALA A 229 3.11 9.86 -25.26
CA ALA A 229 3.84 10.64 -24.26
C ALA A 229 2.95 11.59 -23.44
N LEU A 230 1.66 11.68 -23.76
CA LEU A 230 0.71 12.50 -23.01
C LEU A 230 0.03 11.66 -21.95
N SER A 231 0.04 12.13 -20.71
CA SER A 231 -0.75 11.59 -19.61
C SER A 231 -1.47 12.75 -18.91
N VAL A 232 -2.78 12.62 -18.74
CA VAL A 232 -3.63 13.62 -18.09
C VAL A 232 -4.58 12.88 -17.15
N GLY A 233 -4.69 13.36 -15.92
CA GLY A 233 -5.55 12.76 -14.92
C GLY A 233 -6.18 13.79 -14.01
N TYR A 234 -7.25 13.38 -13.36
CA TYR A 234 -7.92 14.12 -12.29
C TYR A 234 -8.37 13.13 -11.23
N GLN A 235 -8.03 13.40 -9.98
CA GLN A 235 -8.44 12.62 -8.83
C GLN A 235 -9.01 13.54 -7.76
N VAL A 236 -10.07 13.09 -7.12
CA VAL A 236 -10.63 13.73 -5.93
C VAL A 236 -10.77 12.68 -4.84
N SER A 237 -10.29 13.02 -3.66
CA SER A 237 -10.37 12.16 -2.48
C SER A 237 -11.02 12.93 -1.33
N GLU A 238 -11.87 12.25 -0.58
CA GLU A 238 -12.53 12.78 0.61
C GLU A 238 -12.24 11.87 1.79
N VAL A 239 -11.81 12.45 2.90
CA VAL A 239 -11.59 11.76 4.17
C VAL A 239 -12.45 12.44 5.23
N GLN A 240 -13.35 11.67 5.84
CA GLN A 240 -14.19 12.13 6.94
C GLN A 240 -13.78 11.38 8.20
N SER A 241 -13.29 12.14 9.19
CA SER A 241 -13.06 11.60 10.52
C SER A 241 -14.35 11.53 11.31
N GLY A 242 -14.62 10.39 11.91
CA GLY A 242 -15.76 10.17 12.80
C GLY A 242 -15.64 10.84 14.18
N ALA A 243 -14.52 11.51 14.48
CA ALA A 243 -14.36 12.25 15.71
C ALA A 243 -15.38 13.39 15.82
N ALA A 244 -16.01 13.56 16.96
CA ALA A 244 -17.00 14.61 17.18
C ALA A 244 -16.37 15.99 16.92
N GLY A 245 -16.91 16.75 15.95
CA GLY A 245 -16.44 18.06 15.57
C GLY A 245 -15.32 18.10 14.53
N ALA A 246 -14.90 16.96 13.98
CA ALA A 246 -13.98 16.94 12.85
C ALA A 246 -14.69 17.32 11.56
N ASN A 247 -14.05 18.18 10.77
CA ASN A 247 -14.48 18.47 9.41
C ASN A 247 -13.80 17.49 8.45
N GLY A 248 -14.50 17.00 7.46
CA GLY A 248 -13.92 16.21 6.37
C GLY A 248 -12.86 17.02 5.62
N ASN A 249 -11.83 16.33 5.14
CA ASN A 249 -10.79 16.90 4.29
C ASN A 249 -11.02 16.42 2.86
N ASN A 250 -11.16 17.38 1.93
CA ASN A 250 -11.21 17.07 0.51
C ASN A 250 -9.85 17.39 -0.11
N VAL A 251 -9.33 16.48 -0.90
CA VAL A 251 -8.10 16.65 -1.66
C VAL A 251 -8.41 16.44 -3.13
N GLU A 252 -8.02 17.42 -3.96
CA GLU A 252 -8.15 17.34 -5.41
C GLU A 252 -6.77 17.29 -6.04
N GLU A 253 -6.57 16.39 -7.00
CA GLU A 253 -5.31 16.18 -7.71
C GLU A 253 -5.55 16.21 -9.23
N PHE A 254 -4.64 16.85 -9.97
CA PHE A 254 -4.74 17.05 -11.42
C PHE A 254 -3.55 16.50 -12.17
#